data_f76194c396e9ff1f458a2d87f265f102
#
_entry.id   f76194c396e9ff1f458a2d87f265f102
#
_cell.length_a   1.000
_cell.length_b   1.000
_cell.length_c   1.000
_cell.angle_alpha   90.00
_cell.angle_beta   90.00
_cell.angle_gamma   90.00
#
_symmetry.space_group_name_H-M   'P 1'
#
loop_
_entity.id
_entity.type
_entity.pdbx_description
1 polymer ?
#
loop_
_entity_poly.entity_id
_entity_poly.type
_entity_poly.pdbx_seq_one_letter_code
_entity_poly.pdbx_strand_id
1 'polypeptide(L)'
;LDVAYAQAMGDYVDSNPADDDAAAMYAEAWMNTMPWDYWSADGAPKPDTVKVIESLEGIIERSPEHPLALHLYIHAVEASQDPGRAEDAADQLADLVPGSGHLVHMPAHIYWRVGRYDDAAKANITAASVDEAYIAQCNAQGFYPAMYYPHNIHFLWAAASMSGQRDMAIDAAQKVADNVRLEQIEQFPTVEFFKTIPILAQVQFGQWDDILASDAPPESLDYSNAIWRYARGVAAARSGDVTSASGDRAVLAGLKDSVQISF
;
A
#
# COMPACT_ATOMS: atom_id res chain seq x y z
N LEU A 1 -7.16 -25.47 -4.65
CA LEU A 1 -6.63 -25.77 -3.31
C LEU A 1 -7.23 -24.80 -2.28
N ASP A 2 -7.19 -23.49 -2.53
CA ASP A 2 -7.58 -22.44 -1.59
C ASP A 2 -9.05 -22.52 -1.20
N VAL A 3 -9.95 -22.66 -2.16
CA VAL A 3 -11.39 -22.85 -1.87
C VAL A 3 -11.65 -24.09 -1.01
N ALA A 4 -10.94 -25.20 -1.27
CA ALA A 4 -11.11 -26.42 -0.47
C ALA A 4 -10.59 -26.24 0.96
N TYR A 5 -9.52 -25.45 1.14
CA TYR A 5 -9.01 -25.08 2.44
C TYR A 5 -10.00 -24.18 3.19
N ALA A 6 -10.52 -23.15 2.53
CA ALA A 6 -11.52 -22.25 3.12
C ALA A 6 -12.79 -23.01 3.55
N GLN A 7 -13.25 -23.98 2.75
CA GLN A 7 -14.39 -24.85 3.10
C GLN A 7 -14.08 -25.71 4.33
N ALA A 8 -12.90 -26.35 4.38
CA ALA A 8 -12.50 -27.17 5.52
C ALA A 8 -12.35 -26.35 6.81
N MET A 9 -11.86 -25.11 6.71
CA MET A 9 -11.84 -24.17 7.84
C MET A 9 -13.27 -23.83 8.30
N GLY A 10 -14.21 -23.65 7.36
CA GLY A 10 -15.62 -23.44 7.69
C GLY A 10 -16.23 -24.59 8.48
N ASP A 11 -16.02 -25.84 8.03
CA ASP A 11 -16.49 -27.04 8.74
C ASP A 11 -15.92 -27.13 10.18
N TYR A 12 -14.65 -26.70 10.33
CA TYR A 12 -14.02 -26.63 11.66
C TYR A 12 -14.65 -25.57 12.54
N VAL A 13 -14.84 -24.35 12.05
CA VAL A 13 -15.45 -23.23 12.79
C VAL A 13 -16.88 -23.55 13.19
N ASP A 14 -17.67 -24.17 12.30
CA ASP A 14 -19.05 -24.62 12.61
C ASP A 14 -19.08 -25.62 13.79
N SER A 15 -18.03 -26.45 13.90
CA SER A 15 -17.89 -27.43 14.99
C SER A 15 -17.27 -26.82 16.26
N ASN A 16 -16.61 -25.66 16.14
CA ASN A 16 -15.87 -24.98 17.23
C ASN A 16 -16.17 -23.47 17.24
N PRO A 17 -17.44 -23.04 17.44
CA PRO A 17 -17.87 -21.65 17.26
C PRO A 17 -17.26 -20.63 18.26
N ALA A 18 -16.56 -21.10 19.26
CA ALA A 18 -15.86 -20.26 20.26
C ALA A 18 -14.36 -20.10 19.98
N ASP A 19 -13.86 -20.71 18.89
CA ASP A 19 -12.45 -20.61 18.49
C ASP A 19 -12.27 -19.39 17.56
N ASP A 20 -11.97 -18.24 18.14
CA ASP A 20 -11.81 -16.97 17.42
C ASP A 20 -10.56 -16.98 16.51
N ASP A 21 -9.48 -17.67 16.88
CA ASP A 21 -8.30 -17.82 16.02
C ASP A 21 -8.66 -18.60 14.74
N ALA A 22 -9.39 -19.71 14.88
CA ALA A 22 -9.83 -20.48 13.73
C ALA A 22 -10.83 -19.71 12.85
N ALA A 23 -11.72 -18.92 13.45
CA ALA A 23 -12.64 -18.06 12.71
C ALA A 23 -11.92 -16.96 11.94
N ALA A 24 -10.85 -16.37 12.50
CA ALA A 24 -10.00 -15.41 11.78
C ALA A 24 -9.25 -16.07 10.62
N MET A 25 -8.69 -17.26 10.81
CA MET A 25 -8.04 -18.03 9.74
C MET A 25 -9.04 -18.46 8.65
N TYR A 26 -10.29 -18.75 9.00
CA TYR A 26 -11.36 -18.97 8.03
C TYR A 26 -11.63 -17.75 7.16
N ALA A 27 -11.72 -16.56 7.77
CA ALA A 27 -11.88 -15.31 7.05
C ALA A 27 -10.71 -15.06 6.09
N GLU A 28 -9.46 -15.22 6.56
CA GLU A 28 -8.26 -15.10 5.74
C GLU A 28 -8.27 -16.11 4.57
N ALA A 29 -8.66 -17.36 4.82
CA ALA A 29 -8.71 -18.37 3.79
C ALA A 29 -9.66 -17.97 2.65
N TRP A 30 -10.81 -17.37 2.94
CA TRP A 30 -11.70 -16.82 1.92
C TRP A 30 -11.11 -15.58 1.24
N MET A 31 -10.46 -14.68 1.97
CA MET A 31 -9.77 -13.53 1.38
C MET A 31 -8.72 -13.96 0.36
N ASN A 32 -7.97 -15.03 0.64
CA ASN A 32 -6.96 -15.59 -0.25
C ASN A 32 -7.53 -16.21 -1.54
N THR A 33 -8.82 -16.51 -1.61
CA THR A 33 -9.48 -16.98 -2.85
C THR A 33 -9.79 -15.82 -3.82
N MET A 34 -9.78 -14.58 -3.34
CA MET A 34 -10.12 -13.38 -4.10
C MET A 34 -9.24 -12.17 -3.67
N PRO A 35 -7.90 -12.26 -3.79
CA PRO A 35 -6.99 -11.25 -3.25
C PRO A 35 -7.31 -9.85 -3.77
N TRP A 36 -7.61 -8.91 -2.86
CA TRP A 36 -7.99 -7.51 -3.12
C TRP A 36 -9.25 -7.31 -3.99
N ASP A 37 -9.93 -8.39 -4.38
CA ASP A 37 -11.11 -8.38 -5.24
C ASP A 37 -12.40 -8.61 -4.43
N TYR A 38 -12.56 -7.86 -3.31
CA TYR A 38 -13.65 -8.03 -2.35
C TYR A 38 -14.93 -7.29 -2.75
N TRP A 39 -14.77 -6.21 -3.52
CA TRP A 39 -15.87 -5.29 -3.86
C TRP A 39 -16.03 -5.20 -5.38
N SER A 40 -17.25 -5.13 -5.85
CA SER A 40 -17.56 -4.88 -7.26
C SER A 40 -17.41 -3.38 -7.60
N ALA A 41 -17.37 -3.06 -8.89
CA ALA A 41 -17.15 -1.69 -9.36
C ALA A 41 -18.26 -0.68 -8.92
N ASP A 42 -19.44 -1.18 -8.60
CA ASP A 42 -20.55 -0.38 -8.05
C ASP A 42 -20.50 -0.27 -6.51
N GLY A 43 -19.48 -0.87 -5.88
CA GLY A 43 -19.25 -0.84 -4.43
C GLY A 43 -20.06 -1.87 -3.64
N ALA A 44 -20.72 -2.80 -4.28
CA ALA A 44 -21.38 -3.90 -3.59
C ALA A 44 -20.37 -4.97 -3.15
N PRO A 45 -20.51 -5.57 -1.95
CA PRO A 45 -19.65 -6.67 -1.53
C PRO A 45 -19.91 -7.91 -2.38
N LYS A 46 -18.86 -8.63 -2.73
CA LYS A 46 -18.99 -9.96 -3.34
C LYS A 46 -19.53 -10.96 -2.31
N PRO A 47 -20.18 -12.07 -2.75
CA PRO A 47 -20.82 -13.00 -1.82
C PRO A 47 -19.91 -13.54 -0.72
N ASP A 48 -18.65 -13.86 -1.06
CA ASP A 48 -17.69 -14.37 -0.09
C ASP A 48 -17.12 -13.26 0.82
N THR A 49 -17.10 -12.01 0.38
CA THR A 49 -16.75 -10.85 1.20
C THR A 49 -17.73 -10.66 2.35
N VAL A 50 -19.03 -10.92 2.13
CA VAL A 50 -20.04 -10.83 3.20
C VAL A 50 -19.71 -11.81 4.32
N LYS A 51 -19.39 -13.07 4.00
CA LYS A 51 -19.00 -14.09 4.98
C LYS A 51 -17.76 -13.70 5.77
N VAL A 52 -16.75 -13.12 5.08
CA VAL A 52 -15.53 -12.63 5.70
C VAL A 52 -15.86 -11.55 6.73
N ILE A 53 -16.62 -10.54 6.32
CA ILE A 53 -16.98 -9.41 7.19
C ILE A 53 -17.79 -9.90 8.40
N GLU A 54 -18.82 -10.73 8.19
CA GLU A 54 -19.65 -11.27 9.27
C GLU A 54 -18.81 -12.10 10.28
N SER A 55 -17.88 -12.90 9.79
CA SER A 55 -16.96 -13.66 10.65
C SER A 55 -16.09 -12.72 11.50
N LEU A 56 -15.44 -11.74 10.86
CA LEU A 56 -14.53 -10.82 11.54
C LEU A 56 -15.26 -9.91 12.54
N GLU A 57 -16.44 -9.39 12.19
CA GLU A 57 -17.25 -8.60 13.12
C GLU A 57 -17.72 -9.42 14.32
N GLY A 58 -18.10 -10.68 14.08
CA GLY A 58 -18.44 -11.58 15.16
C GLY A 58 -17.27 -11.89 16.12
N ILE A 59 -16.03 -11.95 15.60
CA ILE A 59 -14.84 -12.08 16.46
C ILE A 59 -14.61 -10.79 17.23
N ILE A 60 -14.62 -9.64 16.58
CA ILE A 60 -14.37 -8.33 17.20
C ILE A 60 -15.39 -8.03 18.30
N GLU A 61 -16.65 -8.45 18.13
CA GLU A 61 -17.68 -8.31 19.18
C GLU A 61 -17.35 -9.13 20.44
N ARG A 62 -16.81 -10.35 20.28
CA ARG A 62 -16.48 -11.24 21.40
C ARG A 62 -15.08 -10.97 21.98
N SER A 63 -14.14 -10.64 21.11
CA SER A 63 -12.71 -10.46 21.40
C SER A 63 -12.20 -9.18 20.74
N PRO A 64 -12.51 -7.99 21.30
CA PRO A 64 -12.22 -6.70 20.66
C PRO A 64 -10.73 -6.45 20.39
N GLU A 65 -9.84 -7.10 21.13
CA GLU A 65 -8.38 -6.97 20.99
C GLU A 65 -7.75 -8.14 20.20
N HIS A 66 -8.51 -8.82 19.33
CA HIS A 66 -7.98 -9.93 18.54
C HIS A 66 -7.17 -9.39 17.33
N PRO A 67 -5.81 -9.45 17.34
CA PRO A 67 -5.00 -8.70 16.37
C PRO A 67 -5.25 -9.09 14.91
N LEU A 68 -5.38 -10.41 14.65
CA LEU A 68 -5.61 -10.91 13.30
C LEU A 68 -6.99 -10.49 12.77
N ALA A 69 -8.02 -10.54 13.62
CA ALA A 69 -9.37 -10.13 13.19
C ALA A 69 -9.41 -8.62 12.87
N LEU A 70 -8.81 -7.77 13.69
CA LEU A 70 -8.70 -6.32 13.44
C LEU A 70 -7.94 -6.04 12.15
N HIS A 71 -6.81 -6.70 11.94
CA HIS A 71 -5.99 -6.58 10.73
C HIS A 71 -6.76 -6.94 9.46
N LEU A 72 -7.37 -8.13 9.44
CA LEU A 72 -8.12 -8.61 8.27
C LEU A 72 -9.38 -7.78 8.02
N TYR A 73 -10.03 -7.29 9.08
CA TYR A 73 -11.20 -6.42 8.96
C TYR A 73 -10.86 -5.09 8.28
N ILE A 74 -9.73 -4.47 8.65
CA ILE A 74 -9.24 -3.28 7.97
C ILE A 74 -9.10 -3.55 6.46
N HIS A 75 -8.39 -4.61 6.07
CA HIS A 75 -8.23 -4.96 4.65
C HIS A 75 -9.55 -5.29 3.94
N ALA A 76 -10.46 -5.98 4.62
CA ALA A 76 -11.75 -6.35 4.02
C ALA A 76 -12.62 -5.14 3.70
N VAL A 77 -12.54 -4.05 4.50
CA VAL A 77 -13.45 -2.91 4.38
C VAL A 77 -12.81 -1.63 3.83
N GLU A 78 -11.49 -1.51 3.77
CA GLU A 78 -10.80 -0.29 3.31
C GLU A 78 -11.23 0.18 1.91
N ALA A 79 -11.54 -0.75 1.00
CA ALA A 79 -11.98 -0.45 -0.36
C ALA A 79 -13.52 -0.31 -0.48
N SER A 80 -14.27 -0.45 0.61
CA SER A 80 -15.72 -0.29 0.63
C SER A 80 -16.13 1.17 0.44
N GLN A 81 -17.43 1.39 0.26
CA GLN A 81 -18.02 2.75 0.27
C GLN A 81 -18.08 3.35 1.69
N ASP A 82 -17.92 2.55 2.73
CA ASP A 82 -17.93 2.96 4.14
C ASP A 82 -16.69 2.39 4.88
N PRO A 83 -15.46 2.89 4.58
CA PRO A 83 -14.25 2.47 5.29
C PRO A 83 -14.25 2.93 6.75
N GLY A 84 -15.03 3.96 7.09
CA GLY A 84 -15.13 4.50 8.45
C GLY A 84 -15.66 3.50 9.48
N ARG A 85 -16.37 2.45 9.05
CA ARG A 85 -16.80 1.36 9.95
C ARG A 85 -15.66 0.61 10.63
N ALA A 86 -14.43 0.72 10.13
CA ALA A 86 -13.24 0.11 10.73
C ALA A 86 -12.38 1.11 11.54
N GLU A 87 -12.85 2.35 11.83
CA GLU A 87 -12.05 3.30 12.61
C GLU A 87 -11.74 2.79 14.02
N ASP A 88 -12.74 2.24 14.71
CA ASP A 88 -12.54 1.65 16.04
C ASP A 88 -11.54 0.48 16.01
N ALA A 89 -11.61 -0.36 14.97
CA ALA A 89 -10.67 -1.46 14.80
C ALA A 89 -9.23 -0.95 14.50
N ALA A 90 -9.11 0.12 13.73
CA ALA A 90 -7.82 0.76 13.44
C ALA A 90 -7.23 1.40 14.71
N ASP A 91 -8.04 2.14 15.48
CA ASP A 91 -7.60 2.76 16.73
C ASP A 91 -7.16 1.71 17.76
N GLN A 92 -7.85 0.56 17.85
CA GLN A 92 -7.46 -0.54 18.76
C GLN A 92 -6.17 -1.23 18.30
N LEU A 93 -6.01 -1.50 16.99
CA LEU A 93 -4.84 -2.23 16.49
C LEU A 93 -3.54 -1.42 16.63
N ALA A 94 -3.61 -0.08 16.63
CA ALA A 94 -2.47 0.82 16.63
C ALA A 94 -1.42 0.52 17.72
N ASP A 95 -1.87 0.16 18.91
CA ASP A 95 -1.01 -0.07 20.08
C ASP A 95 -0.91 -1.54 20.50
N LEU A 96 -1.63 -2.43 19.80
CA LEU A 96 -1.82 -3.81 20.25
C LEU A 96 -0.58 -4.69 20.03
N VAL A 97 0.12 -4.48 18.90
CA VAL A 97 1.31 -5.28 18.54
C VAL A 97 2.46 -4.35 18.11
N PRO A 98 3.04 -3.57 19.06
CA PRO A 98 3.99 -2.51 18.74
C PRO A 98 5.33 -3.00 18.16
N GLY A 99 5.61 -4.30 18.23
CA GLY A 99 6.81 -4.91 17.66
C GLY A 99 6.65 -5.37 16.20
N SER A 100 5.47 -5.25 15.61
CA SER A 100 5.20 -5.65 14.23
C SER A 100 4.98 -4.41 13.36
N GLY A 101 5.97 -4.03 12.53
CA GLY A 101 5.87 -2.85 11.67
C GLY A 101 4.64 -2.88 10.78
N HIS A 102 4.28 -4.03 10.20
CA HIS A 102 3.08 -4.16 9.38
C HIS A 102 1.79 -3.90 10.19
N LEU A 103 1.64 -4.47 11.39
CA LEU A 103 0.44 -4.25 12.20
C LEU A 103 0.34 -2.81 12.73
N VAL A 104 1.47 -2.17 13.03
CA VAL A 104 1.53 -0.74 13.41
C VAL A 104 1.14 0.16 12.22
N HIS A 105 1.44 -0.24 10.99
CA HIS A 105 1.06 0.47 9.78
C HIS A 105 -0.44 0.35 9.46
N MET A 106 -1.06 -0.79 9.74
CA MET A 106 -2.42 -1.13 9.29
C MET A 106 -3.50 -0.08 9.57
N PRO A 107 -3.51 0.61 10.73
CA PRO A 107 -4.47 1.69 10.97
C PRO A 107 -4.45 2.78 9.90
N ALA A 108 -3.29 3.04 9.27
CA ALA A 108 -3.14 4.07 8.26
C ALA A 108 -3.99 3.81 7.00
N HIS A 109 -4.34 2.58 6.69
CA HIS A 109 -5.26 2.25 5.61
C HIS A 109 -6.62 2.91 5.80
N ILE A 110 -7.17 2.81 7.00
CA ILE A 110 -8.46 3.43 7.34
C ILE A 110 -8.30 4.94 7.54
N TYR A 111 -7.30 5.39 8.31
CA TYR A 111 -7.06 6.81 8.55
C TYR A 111 -6.92 7.61 7.25
N TRP A 112 -6.22 7.06 6.26
CA TRP A 112 -6.09 7.68 4.95
C TRP A 112 -7.44 7.78 4.22
N ARG A 113 -8.27 6.75 4.31
CA ARG A 113 -9.60 6.71 3.66
C ARG A 113 -10.62 7.67 4.29
N VAL A 114 -10.51 7.94 5.59
CA VAL A 114 -11.43 8.82 6.32
C VAL A 114 -10.90 10.25 6.51
N GLY A 115 -9.70 10.55 5.95
CA GLY A 115 -9.14 11.90 5.99
C GLY A 115 -8.31 12.21 7.24
N ARG A 116 -8.01 11.23 8.09
CA ARG A 116 -7.12 11.35 9.27
C ARG A 116 -5.65 11.22 8.84
N TYR A 117 -5.21 12.08 7.91
CA TYR A 117 -3.88 11.95 7.28
C TYR A 117 -2.72 12.11 8.25
N ASP A 118 -2.85 12.96 9.27
CA ASP A 118 -1.80 13.14 10.28
C ASP A 118 -1.63 11.87 11.15
N ASP A 119 -2.72 11.16 11.45
CA ASP A 119 -2.66 9.90 12.18
C ASP A 119 -2.08 8.80 11.29
N ALA A 120 -2.45 8.78 10.01
CA ALA A 120 -1.84 7.88 9.02
C ALA A 120 -0.32 8.10 8.90
N ALA A 121 0.13 9.36 8.86
CA ALA A 121 1.56 9.69 8.82
C ALA A 121 2.29 9.21 10.08
N LYS A 122 1.73 9.45 11.28
CA LYS A 122 2.32 9.00 12.55
C LYS A 122 2.44 7.47 12.62
N ALA A 123 1.39 6.74 12.24
CA ALA A 123 1.42 5.29 12.21
C ALA A 123 2.56 4.77 11.31
N ASN A 124 2.74 5.37 10.13
CA ASN A 124 3.79 4.97 9.19
C ASN A 124 5.20 5.36 9.62
N ILE A 125 5.39 6.48 10.31
CA ILE A 125 6.67 6.84 10.93
C ILE A 125 7.06 5.78 11.96
N THR A 126 6.12 5.38 12.82
CA THR A 126 6.36 4.36 13.84
C THR A 126 6.62 3.00 13.19
N ALA A 127 5.81 2.60 12.23
CA ALA A 127 5.96 1.34 11.50
C ALA A 127 7.32 1.23 10.80
N ALA A 128 7.75 2.28 10.10
CA ALA A 128 9.06 2.31 9.46
C ALA A 128 10.21 2.16 10.48
N SER A 129 10.12 2.79 11.64
CA SER A 129 11.12 2.67 12.71
C SER A 129 11.17 1.25 13.30
N VAL A 130 10.01 0.60 13.48
CA VAL A 130 9.93 -0.79 13.95
C VAL A 130 10.56 -1.73 12.91
N ASP A 131 10.26 -1.54 11.63
CA ASP A 131 10.83 -2.34 10.55
C ASP A 131 12.34 -2.17 10.43
N GLU A 132 12.86 -0.94 10.56
CA GLU A 132 14.30 -0.66 10.56
C GLU A 132 15.02 -1.41 11.70
N ALA A 133 14.43 -1.38 12.89
CA ALA A 133 14.98 -2.12 14.03
C ALA A 133 14.96 -3.64 13.79
N TYR A 134 13.86 -4.18 13.28
CA TYR A 134 13.75 -5.60 12.92
C TYR A 134 14.74 -6.01 11.83
N ILE A 135 14.82 -5.26 10.74
CA ILE A 135 15.72 -5.53 9.61
C ILE A 135 17.19 -5.52 10.08
N ALA A 136 17.56 -4.53 10.90
CA ALA A 136 18.90 -4.42 11.43
C ALA A 136 19.24 -5.55 12.42
N GLN A 137 18.33 -5.90 13.33
CA GLN A 137 18.54 -6.93 14.36
C GLN A 137 18.59 -8.34 13.76
N CYS A 138 17.70 -8.64 12.81
CA CYS A 138 17.57 -9.96 12.23
C CYS A 138 18.36 -10.13 10.93
N ASN A 139 19.03 -9.09 10.42
CA ASN A 139 19.63 -9.06 9.08
C ASN A 139 18.64 -9.58 8.02
N ALA A 140 17.38 -9.12 8.11
CA ALA A 140 16.29 -9.64 7.31
C ALA A 140 16.54 -9.38 5.82
N GLN A 141 16.28 -10.39 5.01
CA GLN A 141 16.44 -10.37 3.55
C GLN A 141 15.14 -10.84 2.89
N GLY A 142 15.05 -10.68 1.56
CA GLY A 142 13.94 -11.19 0.77
C GLY A 142 12.74 -10.24 0.70
N PHE A 143 11.55 -10.81 0.63
CA PHE A 143 10.33 -10.08 0.27
C PHE A 143 9.90 -9.02 1.29
N TYR A 144 10.01 -9.31 2.60
CA TYR A 144 9.58 -8.36 3.62
C TYR A 144 10.30 -7.00 3.53
N PRO A 145 11.64 -6.93 3.59
CA PRO A 145 12.35 -5.66 3.42
C PRO A 145 12.27 -5.07 2.01
N ALA A 146 11.92 -5.87 0.99
CA ALA A 146 11.77 -5.38 -0.38
C ALA A 146 10.39 -4.78 -0.67
N MET A 147 9.35 -5.20 0.04
CA MET A 147 7.96 -4.80 -0.21
C MET A 147 7.31 -4.11 0.99
N TYR A 148 7.22 -4.76 2.17
CA TYR A 148 6.45 -4.22 3.30
C TYR A 148 7.08 -2.97 3.91
N TYR A 149 8.39 -2.95 4.10
CA TYR A 149 9.08 -1.76 4.62
C TYR A 149 8.99 -0.56 3.66
N PRO A 150 9.29 -0.67 2.35
CA PRO A 150 9.03 0.42 1.40
C PRO A 150 7.55 0.81 1.31
N HIS A 151 6.63 -0.12 1.46
CA HIS A 151 5.19 0.14 1.47
C HIS A 151 4.78 1.08 2.62
N ASN A 152 5.30 0.86 3.82
CA ASN A 152 5.04 1.75 4.96
C ASN A 152 5.56 3.18 4.70
N ILE A 153 6.75 3.31 4.12
CA ILE A 153 7.31 4.62 3.76
C ILE A 153 6.51 5.28 2.61
N HIS A 154 6.05 4.48 1.65
CA HIS A 154 5.17 4.95 0.57
C HIS A 154 3.84 5.49 1.12
N PHE A 155 3.24 4.82 2.09
CA PHE A 155 2.06 5.32 2.79
C PHE A 155 2.33 6.62 3.57
N LEU A 156 3.52 6.75 4.17
CA LEU A 156 3.94 8.01 4.80
C LEU A 156 3.99 9.15 3.78
N TRP A 157 4.58 8.92 2.60
CA TRP A 157 4.56 9.89 1.50
C TRP A 157 3.14 10.28 1.11
N ALA A 158 2.25 9.30 0.92
CA ALA A 158 0.87 9.54 0.53
C ALA A 158 0.11 10.35 1.60
N ALA A 159 0.23 9.98 2.87
CA ALA A 159 -0.42 10.67 3.99
C ALA A 159 0.10 12.10 4.16
N ALA A 160 1.43 12.30 4.16
CA ALA A 160 2.06 13.62 4.25
C ALA A 160 1.69 14.51 3.06
N SER A 161 1.58 13.93 1.87
CA SER A 161 1.14 14.63 0.67
C SER A 161 -0.29 15.15 0.79
N MET A 162 -1.20 14.34 1.31
CA MET A 162 -2.62 14.71 1.49
C MET A 162 -2.82 15.75 2.61
N SER A 163 -2.00 15.72 3.65
CA SER A 163 -2.02 16.72 4.72
C SER A 163 -1.23 18.00 4.40
N GLY A 164 -0.61 18.08 3.21
CA GLY A 164 0.15 19.26 2.79
C GLY A 164 1.53 19.42 3.46
N GLN A 165 2.03 18.37 4.10
CA GLN A 165 3.34 18.34 4.76
C GLN A 165 4.45 18.07 3.74
N ARG A 166 4.72 19.10 2.89
CA ARG A 166 5.59 19.00 1.71
C ARG A 166 6.95 18.39 2.02
N ASP A 167 7.64 18.88 3.02
CA ASP A 167 9.03 18.44 3.29
C ASP A 167 9.05 16.98 3.75
N MET A 168 8.13 16.60 4.62
CA MET A 168 7.95 15.19 5.04
C MET A 168 7.62 14.29 3.85
N ALA A 169 6.75 14.73 2.95
CA ALA A 169 6.38 13.96 1.75
C ALA A 169 7.58 13.76 0.82
N ILE A 170 8.39 14.80 0.58
CA ILE A 170 9.59 14.71 -0.26
C ILE A 170 10.63 13.79 0.38
N ASP A 171 10.88 13.94 1.69
CA ASP A 171 11.83 13.07 2.41
C ASP A 171 11.39 11.60 2.39
N ALA A 172 10.11 11.33 2.62
CA ALA A 172 9.57 9.97 2.54
C ALA A 172 9.66 9.40 1.12
N ALA A 173 9.35 10.21 0.11
CA ALA A 173 9.48 9.82 -1.29
C ALA A 173 10.92 9.43 -1.66
N GLN A 174 11.90 10.23 -1.24
CA GLN A 174 13.31 9.90 -1.47
C GLN A 174 13.72 8.65 -0.70
N LYS A 175 13.34 8.55 0.57
CA LYS A 175 13.64 7.39 1.42
C LYS A 175 13.10 6.09 0.83
N VAL A 176 11.88 6.07 0.30
CA VAL A 176 11.32 4.84 -0.31
C VAL A 176 12.11 4.42 -1.54
N ALA A 177 12.49 5.36 -2.40
CA ALA A 177 13.27 5.05 -3.60
C ALA A 177 14.68 4.56 -3.27
N ASP A 178 15.34 5.16 -2.26
CA ASP A 178 16.71 4.78 -1.85
C ASP A 178 16.76 3.37 -1.26
N ASN A 179 15.67 2.90 -0.67
CA ASN A 179 15.58 1.56 -0.09
C ASN A 179 15.35 0.44 -1.11
N VAL A 180 15.00 0.77 -2.35
CA VAL A 180 14.80 -0.21 -3.42
C VAL A 180 16.03 -0.28 -4.31
N ARG A 181 16.73 -1.43 -4.31
CA ARG A 181 17.92 -1.68 -5.12
C ARG A 181 17.57 -2.35 -6.45
N LEU A 182 18.42 -2.23 -7.46
CA LEU A 182 18.20 -2.85 -8.77
C LEU A 182 18.06 -4.36 -8.69
N GLU A 183 18.85 -5.04 -7.83
CA GLU A 183 18.76 -6.48 -7.63
C GLU A 183 17.40 -6.91 -7.04
N GLN A 184 16.75 -6.05 -6.26
CA GLN A 184 15.40 -6.31 -5.76
C GLN A 184 14.36 -6.17 -6.87
N ILE A 185 14.54 -5.22 -7.80
CA ILE A 185 13.66 -5.06 -8.96
C ILE A 185 13.80 -6.26 -9.91
N GLU A 186 15.01 -6.78 -10.11
CA GLU A 186 15.23 -8.00 -10.90
C GLU A 186 14.51 -9.21 -10.29
N GLN A 187 14.50 -9.33 -8.97
CA GLN A 187 13.84 -10.41 -8.25
C GLN A 187 12.32 -10.21 -8.12
N PHE A 188 11.90 -8.97 -7.92
CA PHE A 188 10.50 -8.56 -7.70
C PHE A 188 10.18 -7.34 -8.57
N PRO A 189 9.86 -7.50 -9.87
CA PRO A 189 9.68 -6.38 -10.80
C PRO A 189 8.65 -5.35 -10.34
N THR A 190 7.64 -5.75 -9.60
CA THR A 190 6.61 -4.86 -9.08
C THR A 190 7.15 -3.75 -8.19
N VAL A 191 8.30 -3.95 -7.50
CA VAL A 191 8.85 -2.92 -6.60
C VAL A 191 9.49 -1.75 -7.37
N GLU A 192 9.63 -1.83 -8.70
CA GLU A 192 10.13 -0.72 -9.53
C GLU A 192 9.31 0.56 -9.31
N PHE A 193 8.00 0.45 -9.07
CA PHE A 193 7.16 1.63 -8.92
C PHE A 193 7.61 2.54 -7.77
N PHE A 194 8.24 2.02 -6.72
CA PHE A 194 8.78 2.83 -5.64
C PHE A 194 9.89 3.80 -6.12
N LYS A 195 10.61 3.47 -7.19
CA LYS A 195 11.61 4.36 -7.79
C LYS A 195 11.01 5.62 -8.38
N THR A 196 9.73 5.61 -8.70
CA THR A 196 9.04 6.75 -9.33
C THR A 196 8.46 7.74 -8.32
N ILE A 197 8.39 7.37 -7.04
CA ILE A 197 7.74 8.19 -6.01
C ILE A 197 8.39 9.57 -5.84
N PRO A 198 9.73 9.73 -5.85
CA PRO A 198 10.35 11.06 -5.74
C PRO A 198 9.91 12.02 -6.85
N ILE A 199 9.90 11.58 -8.10
CA ILE A 199 9.52 12.47 -9.20
C ILE A 199 8.02 12.77 -9.21
N LEU A 200 7.17 11.85 -8.75
CA LEU A 200 5.75 12.10 -8.54
C LEU A 200 5.50 13.11 -7.41
N ALA A 201 6.27 13.04 -6.32
CA ALA A 201 6.24 14.06 -5.27
C ALA A 201 6.66 15.44 -5.82
N GLN A 202 7.71 15.51 -6.64
CA GLN A 202 8.13 16.74 -7.30
C GLN A 202 7.02 17.32 -8.20
N VAL A 203 6.33 16.49 -8.97
CA VAL A 203 5.17 16.91 -9.78
C VAL A 203 4.07 17.48 -8.90
N GLN A 204 3.72 16.80 -7.81
CA GLN A 204 2.67 17.21 -6.88
C GLN A 204 2.95 18.57 -6.25
N PHE A 205 4.21 18.81 -5.87
CA PHE A 205 4.63 20.06 -5.20
C PHE A 205 5.21 21.11 -6.16
N GLY A 206 5.12 20.88 -7.47
CA GLY A 206 5.46 21.87 -8.49
C GLY A 206 6.95 22.18 -8.63
N GLN A 207 7.83 21.23 -8.33
CA GLN A 207 9.29 21.36 -8.44
C GLN A 207 9.76 21.23 -9.89
N TRP A 208 9.27 22.12 -10.77
CA TRP A 208 9.45 21.99 -12.23
C TRP A 208 10.90 22.06 -12.67
N ASP A 209 11.69 22.94 -12.08
CA ASP A 209 13.10 23.10 -12.41
C ASP A 209 13.92 21.86 -12.02
N ASP A 210 13.63 21.26 -10.87
CA ASP A 210 14.28 20.04 -10.40
C ASP A 210 13.96 18.85 -11.33
N ILE A 211 12.69 18.73 -11.75
CA ILE A 211 12.26 17.71 -12.73
C ILE A 211 12.97 17.88 -14.06
N LEU A 212 13.06 19.11 -14.58
CA LEU A 212 13.71 19.37 -15.88
C LEU A 212 15.23 19.14 -15.83
N ALA A 213 15.86 19.31 -14.67
CA ALA A 213 17.28 19.06 -14.44
C ALA A 213 17.59 17.59 -14.10
N SER A 214 16.58 16.75 -13.84
CA SER A 214 16.80 15.36 -13.46
C SER A 214 17.34 14.50 -14.57
N ASP A 215 18.26 13.59 -14.24
CA ASP A 215 18.75 12.57 -15.16
C ASP A 215 17.67 11.52 -15.47
N ALA A 216 17.78 10.90 -16.63
CA ALA A 216 16.92 9.78 -17.01
C ALA A 216 17.22 8.55 -16.10
N PRO A 217 16.20 7.79 -15.71
CA PRO A 217 16.40 6.49 -15.07
C PRO A 217 17.22 5.54 -15.96
N PRO A 218 17.81 4.46 -15.38
CA PRO A 218 18.45 3.41 -16.17
C PRO A 218 17.53 2.87 -17.27
N GLU A 219 18.08 2.58 -18.45
CA GLU A 219 17.29 2.10 -19.62
C GLU A 219 16.53 0.81 -19.33
N SER A 220 16.98 0.01 -18.37
CA SER A 220 16.34 -1.25 -17.96
C SER A 220 15.06 -1.06 -17.14
N LEU A 221 14.75 0.17 -16.71
CA LEU A 221 13.59 0.50 -15.88
C LEU A 221 12.50 1.17 -16.74
N ASP A 222 11.74 0.37 -17.45
CA ASP A 222 10.76 0.85 -18.43
C ASP A 222 9.66 1.71 -17.79
N TYR A 223 9.13 1.27 -16.64
CA TYR A 223 8.10 2.03 -15.93
C TYR A 223 8.63 3.35 -15.39
N SER A 224 9.81 3.34 -14.78
CA SER A 224 10.46 4.54 -14.26
C SER A 224 10.73 5.54 -15.37
N ASN A 225 11.18 5.07 -16.55
CA ASN A 225 11.39 5.92 -17.73
C ASN A 225 10.08 6.53 -18.24
N ALA A 226 8.98 5.77 -18.23
CA ALA A 226 7.67 6.28 -18.63
C ALA A 226 7.18 7.39 -17.66
N ILE A 227 7.28 7.17 -16.35
CA ILE A 227 6.89 8.16 -15.34
C ILE A 227 7.81 9.40 -15.40
N TRP A 228 9.11 9.22 -15.61
CA TRP A 228 10.03 10.35 -15.80
C TRP A 228 9.66 11.19 -17.01
N ARG A 229 9.32 10.57 -18.15
CA ARG A 229 8.81 11.27 -19.34
C ARG A 229 7.52 12.03 -19.06
N TYR A 230 6.60 11.40 -18.31
CA TYR A 230 5.37 12.07 -17.86
C TYR A 230 5.69 13.33 -17.05
N ALA A 231 6.53 13.22 -16.02
CA ALA A 231 6.89 14.33 -15.16
C ALA A 231 7.56 15.48 -15.93
N ARG A 232 8.52 15.17 -16.80
CA ARG A 232 9.18 16.16 -17.66
C ARG A 232 8.21 16.84 -18.62
N GLY A 233 7.31 16.09 -19.25
CA GLY A 233 6.28 16.64 -20.14
C GLY A 233 5.37 17.63 -19.39
N VAL A 234 4.96 17.30 -18.16
CA VAL A 234 4.19 18.21 -17.30
C VAL A 234 5.01 19.45 -16.93
N ALA A 235 6.26 19.28 -16.49
CA ALA A 235 7.15 20.38 -16.11
C ALA A 235 7.42 21.33 -17.30
N ALA A 236 7.72 20.79 -18.49
CA ALA A 236 7.91 21.56 -19.71
C ALA A 236 6.65 22.36 -20.10
N ALA A 237 5.47 21.72 -20.01
CA ALA A 237 4.20 22.41 -20.27
C ALA A 237 3.96 23.56 -19.28
N ARG A 238 4.25 23.34 -17.99
CA ARG A 238 4.12 24.35 -16.92
C ARG A 238 5.11 25.51 -17.11
N SER A 239 6.27 25.24 -17.68
CA SER A 239 7.31 26.25 -17.98
C SER A 239 7.12 26.93 -19.35
N GLY A 240 6.10 26.55 -20.12
CA GLY A 240 5.79 27.14 -21.42
C GLY A 240 6.53 26.50 -22.59
N ASP A 241 7.34 25.47 -22.40
CA ASP A 241 8.03 24.73 -23.48
C ASP A 241 7.11 23.66 -24.07
N VAL A 242 6.22 24.10 -24.95
CA VAL A 242 5.25 23.24 -25.66
C VAL A 242 5.94 22.21 -26.56
N THR A 243 7.12 22.50 -27.09
CA THR A 243 7.85 21.61 -27.96
C THR A 243 8.35 20.37 -27.19
N SER A 244 9.05 20.58 -26.09
CA SER A 244 9.52 19.49 -25.22
C SER A 244 8.36 18.69 -24.65
N ALA A 245 7.30 19.35 -24.18
CA ALA A 245 6.10 18.70 -23.66
C ALA A 245 5.44 17.78 -24.71
N SER A 246 5.34 18.24 -25.96
CA SER A 246 4.78 17.45 -27.07
C SER A 246 5.67 16.26 -27.43
N GLY A 247 6.99 16.45 -27.36
CA GLY A 247 7.97 15.37 -27.58
C GLY A 247 7.85 14.26 -26.55
N ASP A 248 7.84 14.60 -25.26
CA ASP A 248 7.69 13.61 -24.20
C ASP A 248 6.32 12.88 -24.26
N ARG A 249 5.25 13.60 -24.58
CA ARG A 249 3.93 13.00 -24.81
C ARG A 249 3.92 12.02 -25.98
N ALA A 250 4.63 12.31 -27.07
CA ALA A 250 4.71 11.42 -28.24
C ALA A 250 5.44 10.11 -27.89
N VAL A 251 6.53 10.21 -27.11
CA VAL A 251 7.25 9.03 -26.59
C VAL A 251 6.33 8.17 -25.73
N LEU A 252 5.61 8.78 -24.77
CA LEU A 252 4.66 8.05 -23.91
C LEU A 252 3.56 7.35 -24.71
N ALA A 253 3.02 8.01 -25.73
CA ALA A 253 2.01 7.40 -26.59
C ALA A 253 2.54 6.15 -27.32
N GLY A 254 3.84 6.12 -27.65
CA GLY A 254 4.49 4.94 -28.22
C GLY A 254 4.76 3.80 -27.23
N LEU A 255 4.87 4.12 -25.94
CA LEU A 255 5.12 3.13 -24.88
C LEU A 255 3.83 2.48 -24.31
N LYS A 256 2.65 3.00 -24.66
CA LYS A 256 1.35 2.62 -24.08
C LYS A 256 1.10 1.11 -24.06
N ASP A 257 1.55 0.38 -25.08
CA ASP A 257 1.28 -1.04 -25.26
C ASP A 257 2.48 -1.93 -24.81
N SER A 258 3.62 -1.32 -24.46
CA SER A 258 4.86 -2.04 -24.11
C SER A 258 5.19 -2.00 -22.62
N VAL A 259 4.77 -0.97 -21.89
CA VAL A 259 5.00 -0.87 -20.44
C VAL A 259 3.87 -1.56 -19.70
N GLN A 260 4.17 -2.70 -19.11
CA GLN A 260 3.23 -3.42 -18.25
C GLN A 260 3.76 -3.44 -16.82
N ILE A 261 2.91 -3.07 -15.86
CA ILE A 261 3.11 -3.38 -14.45
C ILE A 261 2.21 -4.57 -14.16
N SER A 262 2.80 -5.71 -13.86
CA SER A 262 2.07 -6.84 -13.31
C SER A 262 2.03 -6.70 -11.80
N PHE A 263 0.86 -6.40 -11.26
CA PHE A 263 0.58 -6.43 -9.82
C PHE A 263 0.16 -7.84 -9.40
#